data_dcbe6ab1ac72c479f40bcc381d444ba0
#
_entry.id   dcbe6ab1ac72c479f40bcc381d444ba0
#
_cell.length_a   1.000
_cell.length_b   1.000
_cell.length_c   1.000
_cell.angle_alpha   90.00
_cell.angle_beta   90.00
_cell.angle_gamma   90.00
#
_symmetry.space_group_name_H-M   'P 1'
#
loop_
_entity.id
_entity.type
_entity.pdbx_description
1 polymer ?
#
loop_
_entity_poly.entity_id
_entity_poly.type
_entity_poly.pdbx_seq_one_letter_code
_entity_poly.pdbx_strand_id
1 'polypeptide(L)'
;MTKLRKPNTIEFALQNALKNLSEAELKNATNKSKSHFFKCADPDDRHHTLSINDAIHIDELLLKKSKGTPLYDAISTNLHEIMHQTNYFENINSVLMNIGGRLGDIMDLTESAFDPKSDLGASLSKVEKDKIHKAIALLEEKIKNLKLSVK
;
A
#
# COMPACT_ATOMS: atom_id res chain seq x y z
N MET A 1 -11.71 -29.38 -12.05
CA MET A 1 -10.22 -29.32 -11.95
C MET A 1 -9.79 -27.95 -11.54
N THR A 2 -8.97 -27.80 -10.50
CA THR A 2 -8.44 -26.51 -10.08
C THR A 2 -7.30 -26.16 -11.03
N LYS A 3 -7.46 -25.11 -11.84
CA LYS A 3 -6.40 -24.65 -12.76
C LYS A 3 -5.19 -24.19 -11.95
N LEU A 4 -4.00 -24.58 -12.40
CA LEU A 4 -2.73 -24.12 -11.84
C LEU A 4 -2.55 -22.61 -12.14
N ARG A 5 -2.46 -21.82 -11.07
CA ARG A 5 -2.15 -20.39 -11.17
C ARG A 5 -0.67 -20.16 -10.98
N LYS A 6 -0.09 -19.24 -11.74
CA LYS A 6 1.33 -18.89 -11.57
C LYS A 6 1.55 -18.28 -10.19
N PRO A 7 2.60 -18.66 -9.46
CA PRO A 7 3.00 -17.99 -8.22
C PRO A 7 3.21 -16.48 -8.47
N ASN A 8 3.00 -15.67 -7.43
CA ASN A 8 3.18 -14.22 -7.45
C ASN A 8 2.21 -13.44 -8.37
N THR A 9 1.11 -14.06 -8.81
CA THR A 9 0.03 -13.34 -9.50
C THR A 9 -1.08 -12.95 -8.53
N ILE A 10 -1.84 -11.92 -8.89
CA ILE A 10 -2.99 -11.44 -8.11
C ILE A 10 -4.05 -12.56 -8.00
N GLU A 11 -4.28 -13.32 -9.08
CA GLU A 11 -5.22 -14.43 -9.11
C GLU A 11 -4.80 -15.56 -8.15
N PHE A 12 -3.50 -15.86 -8.04
CA PHE A 12 -2.97 -16.83 -7.10
C PHE A 12 -3.13 -16.36 -5.65
N ALA A 13 -2.79 -15.09 -5.38
CA ALA A 13 -2.94 -14.46 -4.07
C ALA A 13 -4.41 -14.44 -3.64
N LEU A 14 -5.33 -14.04 -4.54
CA LEU A 14 -6.76 -14.02 -4.29
C LEU A 14 -7.30 -15.45 -3.98
N GLN A 15 -6.92 -16.44 -4.77
CA GLN A 15 -7.34 -17.82 -4.52
C GLN A 15 -6.93 -18.31 -3.13
N ASN A 16 -5.71 -17.98 -2.70
CA ASN A 16 -5.22 -18.36 -1.37
C ASN A 16 -5.91 -17.57 -0.26
N ALA A 17 -6.18 -16.28 -0.47
CA ALA A 17 -6.96 -15.43 0.44
C ALA A 17 -8.35 -16.02 0.71
N LEU A 18 -9.05 -16.45 -0.35
CA LEU A 18 -10.40 -17.00 -0.27
C LEU A 18 -10.50 -18.31 0.55
N LYS A 19 -9.41 -19.07 0.71
CA LYS A 19 -9.39 -20.27 1.57
C LYS A 19 -9.58 -19.94 3.06
N ASN A 20 -9.20 -18.73 3.46
CA ASN A 20 -9.23 -18.27 4.85
C ASN A 20 -10.46 -17.42 5.19
N LEU A 21 -11.33 -17.13 4.21
CA LEU A 21 -12.49 -16.25 4.37
C LEU A 21 -13.79 -17.02 4.07
N SER A 22 -14.81 -16.76 4.87
CA SER A 22 -16.15 -17.27 4.68
C SER A 22 -16.96 -16.41 3.70
N GLU A 23 -18.05 -16.97 3.18
CA GLU A 23 -19.02 -16.26 2.33
C GLU A 23 -19.60 -15.02 3.03
N ALA A 24 -19.96 -15.17 4.33
CA ALA A 24 -20.56 -14.10 5.11
C ALA A 24 -19.61 -12.91 5.31
N GLU A 25 -18.33 -13.18 5.62
CA GLU A 25 -17.31 -12.15 5.80
C GLU A 25 -17.11 -11.34 4.50
N LEU A 26 -16.97 -12.04 3.39
CA LEU A 26 -16.80 -11.39 2.09
C LEU A 26 -18.02 -10.56 1.71
N LYS A 27 -19.23 -11.10 1.87
CA LYS A 27 -20.48 -10.41 1.56
C LYS A 27 -20.68 -9.17 2.42
N ASN A 28 -20.35 -9.24 3.70
CA ASN A 28 -20.45 -8.09 4.62
C ASN A 28 -19.44 -6.98 4.29
N ALA A 29 -18.23 -7.34 3.88
CA ALA A 29 -17.18 -6.36 3.60
C ALA A 29 -17.27 -5.74 2.20
N THR A 30 -17.75 -6.51 1.20
CA THR A 30 -17.65 -6.13 -0.21
C THR A 30 -18.99 -6.08 -0.94
N ASN A 31 -20.09 -6.53 -0.31
CA ASN A 31 -21.40 -6.77 -0.93
C ASN A 31 -21.39 -7.78 -2.11
N LYS A 32 -20.31 -8.57 -2.23
CA LYS A 32 -20.13 -9.56 -3.30
C LYS A 32 -20.01 -10.97 -2.74
N SER A 33 -20.40 -11.96 -3.55
CA SER A 33 -20.33 -13.38 -3.17
C SER A 33 -18.90 -13.92 -3.31
N LYS A 34 -18.59 -14.95 -2.56
CA LYS A 34 -17.32 -15.69 -2.69
C LYS A 34 -17.15 -16.29 -4.09
N SER A 35 -18.26 -16.71 -4.71
CA SER A 35 -18.27 -17.19 -6.10
C SER A 35 -17.82 -16.12 -7.09
N HIS A 36 -18.19 -14.83 -6.90
CA HIS A 36 -17.68 -13.72 -7.70
C HIS A 36 -16.15 -13.64 -7.62
N PHE A 37 -15.59 -13.71 -6.40
CA PHE A 37 -14.14 -13.64 -6.22
C PHE A 37 -13.40 -14.87 -6.77
N PHE A 38 -14.00 -16.06 -6.76
CA PHE A 38 -13.41 -17.21 -7.45
C PHE A 38 -13.32 -17.01 -8.96
N LYS A 39 -14.28 -16.30 -9.56
CA LYS A 39 -14.22 -15.91 -10.98
C LYS A 39 -13.14 -14.84 -11.21
N CYS A 40 -13.04 -13.83 -10.33
CA CYS A 40 -11.92 -12.86 -10.38
C CYS A 40 -10.54 -13.54 -10.24
N ALA A 41 -10.46 -14.66 -9.54
CA ALA A 41 -9.24 -15.44 -9.39
C ALA A 41 -9.01 -16.43 -10.55
N ASP A 42 -9.86 -16.49 -11.57
CA ASP A 42 -9.66 -17.32 -12.76
C ASP A 42 -8.96 -16.48 -13.85
N PRO A 43 -7.72 -16.83 -14.24
CA PRO A 43 -6.97 -16.06 -15.24
C PRO A 43 -7.60 -16.08 -16.64
N ASP A 44 -8.52 -17.01 -16.91
CA ASP A 44 -9.23 -17.09 -18.18
C ASP A 44 -10.57 -16.33 -18.18
N ASP A 45 -11.06 -15.92 -16.99
CA ASP A 45 -12.28 -15.13 -16.89
C ASP A 45 -11.97 -13.64 -17.08
N ARG A 46 -12.29 -13.13 -18.27
CA ARG A 46 -12.08 -11.72 -18.63
C ARG A 46 -13.24 -10.79 -18.23
N HIS A 47 -14.32 -11.35 -17.71
CA HIS A 47 -15.55 -10.59 -17.38
C HIS A 47 -15.58 -10.16 -15.91
N HIS A 48 -14.87 -10.87 -15.04
CA HIS A 48 -14.84 -10.59 -13.62
C HIS A 48 -13.48 -10.01 -13.21
N THR A 49 -13.49 -8.77 -12.75
CA THR A 49 -12.28 -8.07 -12.32
C THR A 49 -12.33 -7.80 -10.82
N LEU A 50 -11.19 -7.94 -10.15
CA LEU A 50 -11.02 -7.55 -8.76
C LEU A 50 -10.84 -6.04 -8.70
N SER A 51 -11.71 -5.31 -8.00
CA SER A 51 -11.50 -3.89 -7.75
C SER A 51 -10.44 -3.67 -6.66
N ILE A 52 -9.77 -2.53 -6.69
CA ILE A 52 -8.80 -2.15 -5.65
C ILE A 52 -9.45 -2.10 -4.28
N ASN A 53 -10.68 -1.56 -4.18
CA ASN A 53 -11.40 -1.50 -2.91
C ASN A 53 -11.72 -2.90 -2.37
N ASP A 54 -12.11 -3.83 -3.22
CA ASP A 54 -12.34 -5.22 -2.79
C ASP A 54 -11.04 -5.87 -2.30
N ALA A 55 -9.92 -5.63 -2.98
CA ALA A 55 -8.63 -6.14 -2.56
C ALA A 55 -8.23 -5.62 -1.18
N ILE A 56 -8.43 -4.33 -0.91
CA ILE A 56 -8.18 -3.71 0.40
C ILE A 56 -9.05 -4.35 1.48
N HIS A 57 -10.36 -4.51 1.24
CA HIS A 57 -11.27 -5.13 2.20
C HIS A 57 -10.91 -6.59 2.48
N ILE A 58 -10.50 -7.35 1.47
CA ILE A 58 -10.06 -8.74 1.62
C ILE A 58 -8.79 -8.81 2.49
N ASP A 59 -7.79 -7.98 2.20
CA ASP A 59 -6.55 -7.93 2.99
C ASP A 59 -6.82 -7.44 4.43
N GLU A 60 -7.74 -6.49 4.63
CA GLU A 60 -8.18 -6.06 5.97
C GLU A 60 -8.77 -7.23 6.78
N LEU A 61 -9.63 -8.04 6.17
CA LEU A 61 -10.19 -9.23 6.81
C LEU A 61 -9.10 -10.25 7.18
N LEU A 62 -8.11 -10.42 6.31
CA LEU A 62 -6.98 -11.33 6.55
C LEU A 62 -6.05 -10.81 7.64
N LEU A 63 -5.79 -9.50 7.71
CA LEU A 63 -5.03 -8.86 8.79
C LEU A 63 -5.68 -9.11 10.15
N LYS A 64 -7.01 -8.97 10.26
CA LYS A 64 -7.75 -9.27 11.50
C LYS A 64 -7.60 -10.73 11.94
N LYS A 65 -7.25 -11.63 11.00
CA LYS A 65 -6.97 -13.06 11.26
C LYS A 65 -5.48 -13.38 11.36
N SER A 66 -4.61 -12.37 11.37
CA SER A 66 -3.14 -12.53 11.38
C SER A 66 -2.61 -13.36 10.18
N LYS A 67 -3.22 -13.19 9.01
CA LYS A 67 -2.87 -13.88 7.76
C LYS A 67 -2.09 -13.02 6.75
N GLY A 68 -1.70 -11.80 7.17
CA GLY A 68 -0.96 -10.87 6.31
C GLY A 68 -1.81 -10.17 5.26
N THR A 69 -1.16 -9.65 4.23
CA THR A 69 -1.74 -8.85 3.14
C THR A 69 -1.37 -9.43 1.77
N PRO A 70 -1.84 -10.64 1.42
CA PRO A 70 -1.36 -11.33 0.22
C PRO A 70 -1.67 -10.61 -1.09
N LEU A 71 -2.77 -9.84 -1.16
CA LEU A 71 -3.11 -9.09 -2.38
C LEU A 71 -2.21 -7.87 -2.54
N TYR A 72 -1.98 -7.12 -1.46
CA TYR A 72 -1.01 -6.02 -1.47
C TYR A 72 0.39 -6.52 -1.84
N ASP A 73 0.83 -7.63 -1.28
CA ASP A 73 2.15 -8.20 -1.56
C ASP A 73 2.28 -8.59 -3.04
N ALA A 74 1.25 -9.22 -3.62
CA ALA A 74 1.24 -9.58 -5.03
C ALA A 74 1.24 -8.33 -5.95
N ILE A 75 0.42 -7.32 -5.65
CA ILE A 75 0.38 -6.06 -6.40
C ILE A 75 1.73 -5.34 -6.31
N SER A 76 2.30 -5.24 -5.11
CA SER A 76 3.59 -4.59 -4.87
C SER A 76 4.72 -5.30 -5.63
N THR A 77 4.73 -6.62 -5.64
CA THR A 77 5.73 -7.42 -6.38
C THR A 77 5.62 -7.18 -7.89
N ASN A 78 4.41 -7.23 -8.44
CA ASN A 78 4.19 -7.00 -9.88
C ASN A 78 4.60 -5.58 -10.29
N LEU A 79 4.23 -4.57 -9.51
CA LEU A 79 4.65 -3.18 -9.80
C LEU A 79 6.16 -3.02 -9.72
N HIS A 80 6.79 -3.69 -8.76
CA HIS A 80 8.24 -3.68 -8.61
C HIS A 80 8.95 -4.29 -9.82
N GLU A 81 8.45 -5.42 -10.33
CA GLU A 81 8.98 -6.05 -11.55
C GLU A 81 8.85 -5.13 -12.77
N ILE A 82 7.71 -4.44 -12.94
CA ILE A 82 7.50 -3.47 -14.02
C ILE A 82 8.47 -2.30 -13.89
N MET A 83 8.67 -1.77 -12.68
CA MET A 83 9.62 -0.67 -12.44
C MET A 83 11.06 -1.08 -12.79
N HIS A 84 11.46 -2.31 -12.47
CA HIS A 84 12.75 -2.85 -12.87
C HIS A 84 12.92 -2.97 -14.39
N GLN A 85 11.91 -3.44 -15.09
CA GLN A 85 11.94 -3.59 -16.55
C GLN A 85 11.98 -2.25 -17.29
N THR A 86 11.39 -1.20 -16.71
CA THR A 86 11.33 0.14 -17.31
C THR A 86 12.51 1.03 -16.95
N ASN A 87 13.50 0.55 -16.17
CA ASN A 87 14.62 1.35 -15.65
C ASN A 87 14.14 2.65 -14.98
N TYR A 88 12.97 2.62 -14.35
CA TYR A 88 12.34 3.76 -13.69
C TYR A 88 12.96 4.05 -12.31
N PHE A 89 14.30 4.11 -12.27
CA PHE A 89 15.00 4.43 -11.01
C PHE A 89 15.61 5.81 -11.11
N GLU A 90 15.22 6.68 -10.17
CA GLU A 90 15.92 7.94 -9.97
C GLU A 90 17.38 7.66 -9.55
N ASN A 91 18.31 8.56 -9.91
CA ASN A 91 19.68 8.45 -9.45
C ASN A 91 19.73 8.46 -7.91
N ILE A 92 20.41 7.49 -7.32
CA ILE A 92 20.51 7.32 -5.86
C ILE A 92 20.94 8.60 -5.15
N ASN A 93 21.92 9.32 -5.70
CA ASN A 93 22.38 10.59 -5.12
C ASN A 93 21.28 11.65 -5.11
N SER A 94 20.49 11.75 -6.19
CA SER A 94 19.35 12.67 -6.28
C SER A 94 18.28 12.31 -5.24
N VAL A 95 17.98 11.02 -5.08
CA VAL A 95 17.02 10.55 -4.08
C VAL A 95 17.50 10.86 -2.65
N LEU A 96 18.79 10.64 -2.35
CA LEU A 96 19.37 10.96 -1.04
C LEU A 96 19.32 12.45 -0.73
N MET A 97 19.62 13.31 -1.71
CA MET A 97 19.50 14.76 -1.54
C MET A 97 18.05 15.19 -1.27
N ASN A 98 17.10 14.61 -1.98
CA ASN A 98 15.66 14.84 -1.77
C ASN A 98 15.21 14.38 -0.36
N ILE A 99 15.69 13.24 0.12
CA ILE A 99 15.42 12.75 1.49
C ILE A 99 15.95 13.74 2.51
N GLY A 100 17.17 14.25 2.33
CA GLY A 100 17.76 15.27 3.20
C GLY A 100 16.92 16.56 3.26
N GLY A 101 16.48 17.06 2.11
CA GLY A 101 15.59 18.22 2.02
C GLY A 101 14.26 17.99 2.74
N ARG A 102 13.61 16.84 2.51
CA ARG A 102 12.33 16.50 3.18
C ARG A 102 12.47 16.33 4.69
N LEU A 103 13.60 15.81 5.14
CA LEU A 103 13.89 15.75 6.57
C LEU A 103 14.03 17.15 7.17
N GLY A 104 14.71 18.07 6.47
CA GLY A 104 14.79 19.47 6.85
C GLY A 104 13.40 20.12 6.97
N ASP A 105 12.53 19.92 5.97
CA ASP A 105 11.14 20.42 6.00
C ASP A 105 10.38 19.95 7.26
N ILE A 106 10.55 18.68 7.66
CA ILE A 106 9.93 18.13 8.87
C ILE A 106 10.51 18.77 10.13
N MET A 107 11.81 18.97 10.17
CA MET A 107 12.48 19.61 11.32
C MET A 107 11.98 21.06 11.49
N ASP A 108 11.92 21.84 10.42
CA ASP A 108 11.44 23.23 10.43
C ASP A 108 9.97 23.31 10.86
N LEU A 109 9.11 22.43 10.33
CA LEU A 109 7.70 22.35 10.71
C LEU A 109 7.53 21.97 12.19
N THR A 110 8.37 21.07 12.69
CA THR A 110 8.31 20.62 14.07
C THR A 110 8.82 21.73 15.01
N GLU A 111 9.92 22.37 14.67
CA GLU A 111 10.46 23.49 15.45
C GLU A 111 9.45 24.64 15.53
N SER A 112 8.85 25.00 14.39
CA SER A 112 7.82 26.05 14.35
C SER A 112 6.58 25.71 15.16
N ALA A 113 6.18 24.44 15.17
CA ALA A 113 4.99 23.98 15.87
C ALA A 113 5.18 23.92 17.42
N PHE A 114 6.42 23.73 17.87
CA PHE A 114 6.75 23.73 19.30
C PHE A 114 7.27 25.09 19.81
N ASP A 115 7.28 26.13 18.97
CA ASP A 115 7.61 27.47 19.42
C ASP A 115 6.58 27.94 20.49
N PRO A 116 7.03 28.38 21.67
CA PRO A 116 6.13 28.91 22.70
C PRO A 116 5.26 30.09 22.25
N LYS A 117 5.62 30.73 21.15
CA LYS A 117 4.87 31.84 20.52
C LYS A 117 3.84 31.37 19.48
N SER A 118 3.75 30.06 19.20
CA SER A 118 2.72 29.49 18.32
C SER A 118 1.33 29.58 18.94
N ASP A 119 0.27 29.48 18.14
CA ASP A 119 -1.13 29.68 18.57
C ASP A 119 -1.58 28.82 19.75
N LEU A 120 -0.97 27.64 19.95
CA LEU A 120 -1.26 26.73 21.07
C LEU A 120 -0.06 26.47 21.99
N GLY A 121 1.04 27.25 21.86
CA GLY A 121 2.26 27.08 22.64
C GLY A 121 2.91 25.70 22.38
N ALA A 122 3.28 24.99 23.44
CA ALA A 122 3.96 23.69 23.33
C ALA A 122 3.08 22.52 22.86
N SER A 123 1.80 22.75 22.46
CA SER A 123 0.90 21.71 21.98
C SER A 123 0.56 21.90 20.50
N LEU A 124 0.63 20.78 19.74
CA LEU A 124 0.35 20.78 18.30
C LEU A 124 -1.13 21.03 18.00
N SER A 125 -1.42 22.05 17.22
CA SER A 125 -2.74 22.30 16.63
C SER A 125 -3.06 21.22 15.57
N LYS A 126 -4.35 21.07 15.22
CA LYS A 126 -4.78 20.13 14.17
C LYS A 126 -4.10 20.45 12.82
N VAL A 127 -3.98 21.72 12.48
CA VAL A 127 -3.36 22.17 11.22
C VAL A 127 -1.86 21.85 11.18
N GLU A 128 -1.15 22.00 12.28
CA GLU A 128 0.27 21.63 12.39
C GLU A 128 0.47 20.14 12.28
N LYS A 129 -0.36 19.34 12.95
CA LYS A 129 -0.37 17.87 12.81
C LYS A 129 -0.57 17.45 11.36
N ASP A 130 -1.55 18.03 10.66
CA ASP A 130 -1.81 17.73 9.26
C ASP A 130 -0.64 18.10 8.35
N LYS A 131 0.04 19.23 8.61
CA LYS A 131 1.25 19.62 7.86
C LYS A 131 2.40 18.64 8.09
N ILE A 132 2.66 18.26 9.34
CA ILE A 132 3.70 17.29 9.69
C ILE A 132 3.41 15.93 9.05
N HIS A 133 2.17 15.45 9.13
CA HIS A 133 1.78 14.17 8.48
C HIS A 133 1.98 14.20 6.96
N LYS A 134 1.64 15.31 6.29
CA LYS A 134 1.91 15.46 4.85
C LYS A 134 3.40 15.43 4.54
N ALA A 135 4.23 16.12 5.33
CA ALA A 135 5.67 16.13 5.14
C ALA A 135 6.29 14.72 5.37
N ILE A 136 5.80 13.98 6.38
CA ILE A 136 6.20 12.59 6.62
C ILE A 136 5.84 11.71 5.42
N ALA A 137 4.62 11.80 4.89
CA ALA A 137 4.20 11.00 3.73
C ALA A 137 5.09 11.23 2.50
N LEU A 138 5.51 12.50 2.26
CA LEU A 138 6.45 12.82 1.17
C LEU A 138 7.85 12.23 1.41
N LEU A 139 8.31 12.18 2.66
CA LEU A 139 9.58 11.55 3.01
C LEU A 139 9.52 10.03 2.82
N GLU A 140 8.42 9.40 3.26
CA GLU A 140 8.19 7.95 3.10
C GLU A 140 8.19 7.55 1.62
N GLU A 141 7.59 8.35 0.74
CA GLU A 141 7.64 8.14 -0.71
C GLU A 141 9.10 8.12 -1.22
N LYS A 142 9.93 9.06 -0.80
CA LYS A 142 11.34 9.12 -1.23
C LYS A 142 12.18 7.98 -0.64
N ILE A 143 11.91 7.57 0.59
CA ILE A 143 12.54 6.39 1.19
C ILE A 143 12.16 5.12 0.41
N LYS A 144 10.89 5.00 0.00
CA LYS A 144 10.45 3.89 -0.86
C LYS A 144 11.20 3.88 -2.18
N ASN A 145 11.35 5.03 -2.84
CA ASN A 145 12.10 5.16 -4.09
C ASN A 145 13.58 4.76 -3.89
N LEU A 146 14.21 5.17 -2.80
CA LEU A 146 15.58 4.76 -2.46
C LEU A 146 15.69 3.24 -2.30
N LYS A 147 14.77 2.61 -1.56
CA LYS A 147 14.75 1.14 -1.41
C LYS A 147 14.65 0.41 -2.74
N LEU A 148 13.90 0.98 -3.69
CA LEU A 148 13.77 0.42 -5.03
C LEU A 148 15.04 0.60 -5.86
N SER A 149 15.77 1.71 -5.66
CA SER A 149 16.98 2.04 -6.44
C SER A 149 18.26 1.30 -5.98
N VAL A 150 18.25 0.69 -4.79
CA VAL A 150 19.44 0.03 -4.18
C VAL A 150 19.42 -1.50 -4.39
N LYS A 151 18.42 -2.03 -5.05
CA LYS A 151 18.37 -3.46 -5.45
C LYS A 151 19.04 -3.63 -6.82
#